data_442252cf7821c25ecd8ad35b8f949c25
#
_entry.id   442252cf7821c25ecd8ad35b8f949c25
#
_cell.length_a   1.000
_cell.length_b   1.000
_cell.length_c   1.000
_cell.angle_alpha   90.00
_cell.angle_beta   90.00
_cell.angle_gamma   90.00
#
_symmetry.space_group_name_H-M   'P 1'
#
loop_
_entity.id
_entity.type
_entity.pdbx_description
1 polymer ?
#
loop_
_entity_poly.entity_id
_entity_poly.type
_entity_poly.pdbx_seq_one_letter_code
_entity_poly.pdbx_strand_id
1 'polypeptide(L)'
;MIKKLLFAAALTAVAGGAQAQRQTDKLDRGVIAMKVSGGVYVNWRIPAEEYYDVTYNVYRNGVKLNDKPLTVSNFTDKSGTLANTYTVSAIIKGQEQAQCKPASVWASSYKEIKLKHEGIKSTLVPNDACCADLDGDGQLDMLMKFDNANERAAGYPKEGYQGEYSIFEALKLDGTRLWWVNCGPNMGDFQNNEQNIVAY
;
A
#
# COMPACT_ATOMS: atom_id res chain seq x y z
N MET A 1 -44.42 34.20 -21.36
CA MET A 1 -43.02 34.56 -20.97
C MET A 1 -42.51 33.72 -19.80
N ILE A 2 -42.92 32.48 -19.63
CA ILE A 2 -42.54 31.62 -18.43
C ILE A 2 -41.68 30.40 -18.85
N LYS A 3 -41.49 30.15 -20.13
CA LYS A 3 -40.72 28.96 -20.60
C LYS A 3 -39.24 29.18 -20.78
N LYS A 4 -38.66 30.33 -20.50
CA LYS A 4 -37.23 30.63 -20.63
C LYS A 4 -36.44 30.64 -19.31
N LEU A 5 -37.11 30.52 -18.16
CA LEU A 5 -36.46 30.51 -16.83
C LEU A 5 -36.10 29.14 -16.29
N LEU A 6 -36.58 28.06 -16.89
CA LEU A 6 -36.36 26.70 -16.41
C LEU A 6 -35.07 26.04 -17.00
N PHE A 7 -34.44 26.65 -17.99
CA PHE A 7 -33.23 26.10 -18.60
C PHE A 7 -31.93 26.65 -17.97
N ALA A 8 -31.97 27.72 -17.20
CA ALA A 8 -30.79 28.29 -16.55
C ALA A 8 -30.46 27.67 -15.19
N ALA A 9 -31.43 26.97 -14.55
CA ALA A 9 -31.23 26.35 -13.23
C ALA A 9 -30.63 24.93 -13.30
N ALA A 10 -30.59 24.30 -14.48
CA ALA A 10 -30.08 22.93 -14.63
C ALA A 10 -28.57 22.86 -14.96
N LEU A 11 -27.92 23.99 -15.25
CA LEU A 11 -26.49 23.99 -15.63
C LEU A 11 -25.54 24.35 -14.48
N THR A 12 -26.05 24.73 -13.31
CA THR A 12 -25.21 25.07 -12.15
C THR A 12 -25.00 23.93 -11.16
N ALA A 13 -25.57 22.75 -11.40
CA ALA A 13 -25.48 21.61 -10.49
C ALA A 13 -24.34 20.61 -10.83
N VAL A 14 -23.53 20.84 -11.88
CA VAL A 14 -22.49 19.90 -12.32
C VAL A 14 -21.06 20.47 -12.15
N ALA A 15 -20.91 21.60 -11.51
CA ALA A 15 -19.60 22.10 -11.08
C ALA A 15 -19.25 21.65 -9.64
N GLY A 16 -19.75 20.52 -9.20
CA GLY A 16 -19.15 19.77 -8.08
C GLY A 16 -17.81 19.27 -8.58
N GLY A 17 -16.73 20.01 -8.26
CA GLY A 17 -15.40 19.72 -8.70
C GLY A 17 -15.05 18.27 -8.45
N ALA A 18 -14.79 17.53 -9.50
CA ALA A 18 -13.98 16.34 -9.39
C ALA A 18 -12.60 16.80 -8.89
N GLN A 19 -12.47 16.97 -7.60
CA GLN A 19 -11.16 17.05 -6.98
C GLN A 19 -10.56 15.67 -7.20
N ALA A 20 -9.63 15.54 -8.12
CA ALA A 20 -8.77 14.38 -8.20
C ALA A 20 -7.96 14.34 -6.90
N GLN A 21 -8.56 13.75 -5.88
CA GLN A 21 -7.89 13.53 -4.61
C GLN A 21 -6.81 12.50 -4.86
N ARG A 22 -5.58 12.83 -4.52
CA ARG A 22 -4.47 11.87 -4.59
C ARG A 22 -4.82 10.67 -3.72
N GLN A 23 -4.66 9.46 -4.23
CA GLN A 23 -4.89 8.25 -3.42
C GLN A 23 -4.04 8.22 -2.15
N THR A 24 -2.83 8.80 -2.19
CA THR A 24 -1.97 8.97 -1.02
C THR A 24 -2.59 9.76 0.11
N ASP A 25 -3.56 10.62 -0.16
CA ASP A 25 -4.27 11.42 0.87
C ASP A 25 -5.21 10.58 1.73
N LYS A 26 -5.52 9.37 1.31
CA LYS A 26 -6.40 8.42 2.02
C LYS A 26 -5.65 7.32 2.74
N LEU A 27 -4.33 7.25 2.58
CA LEU A 27 -3.55 6.21 3.22
C LEU A 27 -3.63 6.30 4.74
N ASP A 28 -3.93 5.18 5.36
CA ASP A 28 -3.84 5.03 6.81
C ASP A 28 -2.38 5.16 7.26
N ARG A 29 -2.17 5.31 8.55
CA ARG A 29 -0.83 5.49 9.16
C ARG A 29 0.11 4.30 8.92
N GLY A 30 -0.40 3.16 8.47
CA GLY A 30 0.40 1.99 8.14
C GLY A 30 1.25 1.52 9.32
N VAL A 31 0.61 1.35 10.47
CA VAL A 31 1.28 0.86 11.67
C VAL A 31 1.78 -0.55 11.45
N ILE A 32 3.05 -0.77 11.78
CA ILE A 32 3.67 -2.09 11.85
C ILE A 32 4.04 -2.35 13.30
N ALA A 33 3.62 -3.49 13.83
CA ALA A 33 4.02 -3.99 15.14
C ALA A 33 4.72 -5.33 14.97
N MET A 34 5.91 -5.48 15.54
CA MET A 34 6.69 -6.72 15.38
C MET A 34 7.31 -7.16 16.70
N LYS A 35 7.39 -8.48 16.93
CA LYS A 35 8.03 -9.04 18.11
C LYS A 35 9.55 -8.84 18.03
N VAL A 36 10.11 -8.29 19.09
CA VAL A 36 11.54 -8.13 19.29
C VAL A 36 11.97 -8.71 20.65
N SER A 37 13.27 -8.84 20.90
CA SER A 37 13.79 -9.38 22.17
C SER A 37 13.34 -8.56 23.39
N GLY A 38 13.09 -7.27 23.23
CA GLY A 38 12.68 -6.35 24.30
C GLY A 38 11.18 -6.11 24.42
N GLY A 39 10.32 -6.89 23.72
CA GLY A 39 8.87 -6.66 23.72
C GLY A 39 8.27 -6.62 22.33
N VAL A 40 7.52 -5.56 22.02
CA VAL A 40 6.95 -5.29 20.68
C VAL A 40 7.43 -3.92 20.21
N TYR A 41 8.09 -3.91 19.07
CA TYR A 41 8.45 -2.67 18.39
C TYR A 41 7.30 -2.23 17.48
N VAL A 42 6.86 -0.99 17.62
CA VAL A 42 5.77 -0.38 16.86
C VAL A 42 6.34 0.78 16.04
N ASN A 43 6.03 0.82 14.77
CA ASN A 43 6.46 1.88 13.85
C ASN A 43 5.28 2.32 12.97
N TRP A 44 5.28 3.59 12.52
CA TRP A 44 4.24 4.14 11.67
C TRP A 44 4.78 5.19 10.71
N ARG A 45 4.00 5.47 9.66
CA ARG A 45 4.32 6.51 8.69
C ARG A 45 3.94 7.89 9.20
N ILE A 46 4.70 8.87 8.77
CA ILE A 46 4.38 10.29 8.90
C ILE A 46 3.88 10.75 7.52
N PRO A 47 2.57 11.02 7.35
CA PRO A 47 2.04 11.60 6.11
C PRO A 47 2.69 12.94 5.78
N ALA A 48 2.77 13.25 4.49
CA ALA A 48 3.41 14.49 4.04
C ALA A 48 2.66 15.76 4.47
N GLU A 49 1.39 15.65 4.81
CA GLU A 49 0.55 16.74 5.33
C GLU A 49 0.81 17.06 6.80
N GLU A 50 1.49 16.17 7.51
CA GLU A 50 1.88 16.37 8.91
C GLU A 50 3.21 17.10 8.95
N TYR A 51 3.13 18.41 9.22
CA TYR A 51 4.31 19.27 9.38
C TYR A 51 4.91 19.16 10.79
N TYR A 52 5.98 19.92 11.04
CA TYR A 52 6.91 19.84 12.15
C TYR A 52 6.35 19.78 13.58
N ASP A 53 5.09 20.12 13.80
CA ASP A 53 4.49 20.19 15.14
C ASP A 53 3.58 19.00 15.48
N VAL A 54 3.73 17.87 14.76
CA VAL A 54 2.96 16.67 15.04
C VAL A 54 3.64 15.83 16.13
N THR A 55 2.83 15.32 17.04
CA THR A 55 3.24 14.33 18.05
C THR A 55 2.25 13.17 18.06
N TYR A 56 2.59 12.09 18.76
CA TYR A 56 1.83 10.84 18.64
C TYR A 56 1.50 10.22 19.99
N ASN A 57 0.34 9.59 20.06
CA ASN A 57 -0.02 8.65 21.10
C ASN A 57 -0.09 7.24 20.53
N VAL A 58 0.43 6.26 21.28
CA VAL A 58 0.41 4.84 20.95
C VAL A 58 -0.51 4.10 21.91
N TYR A 59 -1.32 3.19 21.37
CA TYR A 59 -2.28 2.43 22.14
C TYR A 59 -2.07 0.94 21.92
N ARG A 60 -2.19 0.14 22.99
CA ARG A 60 -2.26 -1.30 22.96
C ARG A 60 -3.65 -1.74 23.38
N ASN A 61 -4.35 -2.47 22.52
CA ASN A 61 -5.72 -2.93 22.79
C ASN A 61 -6.65 -1.79 23.25
N GLY A 62 -6.50 -0.59 22.67
CA GLY A 62 -7.26 0.61 23.03
C GLY A 62 -6.76 1.37 24.27
N VAL A 63 -5.75 0.87 24.99
CA VAL A 63 -5.17 1.52 26.16
C VAL A 63 -3.92 2.29 25.78
N LYS A 64 -3.88 3.58 26.09
CA LYS A 64 -2.74 4.47 25.84
C LYS A 64 -1.50 3.99 26.61
N LEU A 65 -0.33 3.98 25.95
CA LEU A 65 0.91 3.50 26.51
C LEU A 65 1.88 4.59 26.95
N ASN A 66 1.89 5.72 26.25
CA ASN A 66 2.84 6.79 26.52
C ASN A 66 2.22 7.89 27.39
N ASP A 67 2.92 8.31 28.43
CA ASP A 67 2.48 9.40 29.34
C ASP A 67 2.53 10.76 28.65
N LYS A 68 3.59 11.00 27.85
CA LYS A 68 3.78 12.23 27.08
C LYS A 68 3.73 11.91 25.58
N PRO A 69 3.17 12.81 24.76
CA PRO A 69 3.19 12.63 23.32
C PRO A 69 4.60 12.40 22.77
N LEU A 70 4.72 11.48 21.81
CA LEU A 70 5.99 11.13 21.18
C LEU A 70 6.28 12.07 20.01
N THR A 71 7.54 12.47 19.86
CA THR A 71 8.04 13.27 18.74
C THR A 71 8.70 12.43 17.65
N VAL A 72 8.66 11.11 17.80
CA VAL A 72 9.23 10.11 16.88
C VAL A 72 8.14 9.19 16.38
N SER A 73 8.37 8.50 15.26
CA SER A 73 7.41 7.59 14.63
C SER A 73 7.60 6.12 15.02
N ASN A 74 8.13 5.88 16.21
CA ASN A 74 8.29 4.52 16.74
C ASN A 74 8.15 4.46 18.25
N PHE A 75 7.88 3.26 18.76
CA PHE A 75 7.74 2.99 20.18
C PHE A 75 8.06 1.52 20.48
N THR A 76 8.70 1.24 21.61
CA THR A 76 8.90 -0.13 22.07
C THR A 76 8.08 -0.40 23.32
N ASP A 77 7.08 -1.26 23.19
CA ASP A 77 6.29 -1.74 24.31
C ASP A 77 6.94 -2.97 24.94
N LYS A 78 7.60 -2.77 26.07
CA LYS A 78 8.31 -3.85 26.79
C LYS A 78 7.39 -4.96 27.28
N SER A 79 6.11 -4.67 27.51
CA SER A 79 5.10 -5.65 27.96
C SER A 79 4.28 -6.22 26.82
N GLY A 80 4.56 -5.85 25.58
CA GLY A 80 3.83 -6.29 24.40
C GLY A 80 4.02 -7.78 24.07
N THR A 81 2.97 -8.41 23.59
CA THR A 81 2.92 -9.82 23.19
C THR A 81 2.32 -9.99 21.80
N LEU A 82 2.42 -11.18 21.23
CA LEU A 82 1.82 -11.51 19.93
C LEU A 82 0.29 -11.39 19.90
N ALA A 83 -0.37 -11.44 21.04
CA ALA A 83 -1.83 -11.35 21.15
C ALA A 83 -2.35 -9.90 21.15
N ASN A 84 -1.46 -8.90 21.15
CA ASN A 84 -1.85 -7.51 21.22
C ASN A 84 -2.12 -6.91 19.82
N THR A 85 -2.92 -5.84 19.81
CA THR A 85 -3.07 -4.96 18.66
C THR A 85 -2.64 -3.55 19.04
N TYR A 86 -2.15 -2.82 18.04
CA TYR A 86 -1.65 -1.46 18.24
C TYR A 86 -2.32 -0.49 17.30
N THR A 87 -2.62 0.69 17.83
CA THR A 87 -3.09 1.85 17.07
C THR A 87 -2.28 3.06 17.45
N VAL A 88 -2.24 4.06 16.56
CA VAL A 88 -1.57 5.33 16.76
C VAL A 88 -2.52 6.46 16.40
N SER A 89 -2.53 7.51 17.18
CA SER A 89 -3.16 8.78 16.84
C SER A 89 -2.10 9.88 16.72
N ALA A 90 -2.31 10.82 15.79
CA ALA A 90 -1.54 12.05 15.72
C ALA A 90 -2.17 13.12 16.63
N ILE A 91 -1.33 13.99 17.17
CA ILE A 91 -1.74 15.22 17.83
C ILE A 91 -1.25 16.37 16.96
N ILE A 92 -2.16 17.07 16.32
CA ILE A 92 -1.89 18.16 15.38
C ILE A 92 -2.41 19.45 16.03
N LYS A 93 -1.54 20.44 16.22
CA LYS A 93 -1.88 21.72 16.88
C LYS A 93 -2.57 21.52 18.24
N GLY A 94 -2.10 20.52 19.01
CA GLY A 94 -2.65 20.19 20.31
C GLY A 94 -3.96 19.40 20.32
N GLN A 95 -4.51 19.06 19.17
CA GLN A 95 -5.73 18.25 19.04
C GLN A 95 -5.40 16.83 18.61
N GLU A 96 -5.81 15.85 19.42
CA GLU A 96 -5.64 14.46 19.08
C GLU A 96 -6.64 14.04 17.99
N GLN A 97 -6.12 13.42 16.95
CA GLN A 97 -6.87 12.93 15.80
C GLN A 97 -7.40 11.49 16.06
N ALA A 98 -8.25 11.00 15.19
CA ALA A 98 -8.71 9.62 15.25
C ALA A 98 -7.54 8.64 15.21
N GLN A 99 -7.69 7.52 15.91
CA GLN A 99 -6.74 6.42 15.82
C GLN A 99 -6.78 5.78 14.44
N CYS A 100 -5.64 5.35 13.96
CA CYS A 100 -5.51 4.57 12.72
C CYS A 100 -6.14 3.17 12.87
N LYS A 101 -6.19 2.41 11.77
CA LYS A 101 -6.58 1.00 11.81
C LYS A 101 -5.65 0.19 12.73
N PRO A 102 -6.18 -0.80 13.47
CA PRO A 102 -5.37 -1.61 14.36
C PRO A 102 -4.43 -2.55 13.60
N ALA A 103 -3.19 -2.62 14.05
CA ALA A 103 -2.17 -3.53 13.55
C ALA A 103 -1.95 -4.69 14.52
N SER A 104 -1.98 -5.93 14.01
CA SER A 104 -1.59 -7.12 14.74
C SER A 104 -0.06 -7.25 14.80
N VAL A 105 0.45 -7.93 15.83
CA VAL A 105 1.89 -8.12 16.00
C VAL A 105 2.41 -9.24 15.08
N TRP A 106 3.43 -8.93 14.30
CA TRP A 106 4.17 -9.93 13.53
C TRP A 106 5.10 -10.72 14.45
N ALA A 107 5.16 -12.02 14.23
CA ALA A 107 6.02 -12.90 15.01
C ALA A 107 7.52 -12.69 14.74
N SER A 108 7.85 -12.15 13.57
CA SER A 108 9.20 -11.89 13.09
C SER A 108 9.36 -10.42 12.66
N SER A 109 10.59 -9.99 12.42
CA SER A 109 10.90 -8.66 11.86
C SER A 109 10.56 -8.52 10.37
N TYR A 110 9.98 -9.53 9.78
CA TYR A 110 9.47 -9.56 8.41
C TYR A 110 8.13 -10.28 8.34
N LYS A 111 7.39 -10.02 7.29
CA LYS A 111 6.17 -10.74 6.93
C LYS A 111 6.41 -11.50 5.63
N GLU A 112 6.20 -12.80 5.66
CA GLU A 112 6.24 -13.65 4.48
C GLU A 112 4.89 -13.62 3.78
N ILE A 113 4.88 -13.31 2.50
CA ILE A 113 3.69 -13.33 1.64
C ILE A 113 3.91 -14.42 0.60
N LYS A 114 3.06 -15.44 0.64
CA LYS A 114 3.05 -16.45 -0.41
C LYS A 114 2.38 -15.86 -1.66
N LEU A 115 3.13 -15.83 -2.74
CA LEU A 115 2.63 -15.41 -4.03
C LEU A 115 1.68 -16.51 -4.58
N LYS A 116 0.54 -16.09 -5.09
CA LYS A 116 -0.42 -16.99 -5.73
C LYS A 116 -0.14 -17.02 -7.23
N HIS A 117 0.31 -18.16 -7.70
CA HIS A 117 0.68 -18.34 -9.11
C HIS A 117 -0.44 -18.93 -9.98
N GLU A 118 -1.68 -18.92 -9.50
CA GLU A 118 -2.81 -19.38 -10.31
C GLU A 118 -2.93 -18.51 -11.59
N GLY A 119 -2.82 -19.14 -12.75
CA GLY A 119 -2.77 -18.46 -14.05
C GLY A 119 -1.38 -17.89 -14.42
N ILE A 120 -0.39 -17.96 -13.52
CA ILE A 120 1.00 -17.58 -13.78
C ILE A 120 1.81 -18.85 -13.94
N LYS A 121 2.53 -18.99 -15.05
CA LYS A 121 3.34 -20.18 -15.30
C LYS A 121 4.53 -20.28 -14.35
N SER A 122 4.96 -21.49 -14.02
CA SER A 122 6.07 -21.75 -13.10
C SER A 122 7.42 -21.22 -13.59
N THR A 123 7.57 -21.00 -14.89
CA THR A 123 8.75 -20.40 -15.51
C THR A 123 8.90 -18.90 -15.24
N LEU A 124 7.81 -18.23 -14.85
CA LEU A 124 7.82 -16.84 -14.46
C LEU A 124 8.24 -16.69 -13.00
N VAL A 125 9.14 -15.76 -12.75
CA VAL A 125 9.67 -15.47 -11.41
C VAL A 125 9.37 -14.03 -11.03
N PRO A 126 9.17 -13.73 -9.72
CA PRO A 126 9.05 -12.37 -9.26
C PRO A 126 10.30 -11.55 -9.62
N ASN A 127 10.12 -10.34 -10.10
CA ASN A 127 11.19 -9.42 -10.42
C ASN A 127 11.01 -8.10 -9.66
N ASP A 128 10.37 -7.10 -10.25
CA ASP A 128 10.16 -5.80 -9.63
C ASP A 128 8.83 -5.74 -8.87
N ALA A 129 8.79 -4.86 -7.87
CA ALA A 129 7.57 -4.57 -7.13
C ALA A 129 7.46 -3.08 -6.80
N CYS A 130 6.24 -2.59 -6.69
CA CYS A 130 5.93 -1.31 -6.09
C CYS A 130 4.72 -1.43 -5.17
N CYS A 131 4.47 -0.41 -4.37
CA CYS A 131 3.36 -0.38 -3.43
C CYS A 131 2.48 0.83 -3.69
N ALA A 132 1.16 0.60 -3.70
CA ALA A 132 0.12 1.62 -3.71
C ALA A 132 -1.13 1.06 -3.04
N ASP A 133 -2.09 1.93 -2.73
CA ASP A 133 -3.44 1.51 -2.33
C ASP A 133 -4.23 1.19 -3.62
N LEU A 134 -4.26 -0.08 -4.00
CA LEU A 134 -4.80 -0.54 -5.29
C LEU A 134 -6.30 -0.83 -5.26
N ASP A 135 -6.90 -0.93 -4.08
CA ASP A 135 -8.34 -1.16 -3.90
C ASP A 135 -9.06 -0.04 -3.15
N GLY A 136 -8.35 1.00 -2.72
CA GLY A 136 -8.92 2.17 -2.06
C GLY A 136 -9.26 1.95 -0.59
N ASP A 137 -8.68 0.94 0.06
CA ASP A 137 -8.96 0.62 1.46
C ASP A 137 -8.10 1.43 2.45
N GLY A 138 -7.19 2.26 1.97
CA GLY A 138 -6.30 3.10 2.75
C GLY A 138 -5.04 2.39 3.23
N GLN A 139 -4.79 1.15 2.82
CA GLN A 139 -3.56 0.42 3.10
C GLN A 139 -2.73 0.27 1.83
N LEU A 140 -1.44 0.04 1.99
CA LEU A 140 -0.61 -0.26 0.83
C LEU A 140 -0.74 -1.74 0.46
N ASP A 141 -1.02 -1.95 -0.82
CA ASP A 141 -0.93 -3.22 -1.50
C ASP A 141 0.41 -3.35 -2.23
N MET A 142 0.69 -4.52 -2.73
CA MET A 142 1.88 -4.81 -3.51
C MET A 142 1.50 -5.11 -4.96
N LEU A 143 2.11 -4.41 -5.90
CA LEU A 143 2.09 -4.75 -7.32
C LEU A 143 3.40 -5.45 -7.66
N MET A 144 3.32 -6.73 -8.00
CA MET A 144 4.45 -7.58 -8.34
C MET A 144 4.50 -7.85 -9.83
N LYS A 145 5.67 -7.66 -10.43
CA LYS A 145 5.96 -8.06 -11.81
C LYS A 145 6.60 -9.44 -11.81
N PHE A 146 6.18 -10.27 -12.76
CA PHE A 146 6.77 -11.58 -13.04
C PHE A 146 7.33 -11.59 -14.44
N ASP A 147 8.55 -12.11 -14.56
CA ASP A 147 9.28 -12.24 -15.81
C ASP A 147 9.82 -13.64 -16.00
N ASN A 148 10.13 -14.00 -17.26
CA ASN A 148 10.79 -15.27 -17.55
C ASN A 148 12.28 -15.23 -17.25
N ALA A 149 12.70 -15.89 -16.17
CA ALA A 149 14.10 -15.93 -15.75
C ALA A 149 15.05 -16.55 -16.78
N ASN A 150 14.55 -17.46 -17.61
CA ASN A 150 15.40 -18.21 -18.54
C ASN A 150 15.74 -17.44 -19.82
N GLU A 151 14.99 -16.40 -20.13
CA GLU A 151 15.14 -15.65 -21.38
C GLU A 151 15.85 -14.31 -21.21
N ARG A 152 16.27 -14.01 -20.01
CA ARG A 152 17.02 -12.79 -19.67
C ARG A 152 18.28 -12.54 -20.51
N ALA A 153 18.85 -13.57 -21.10
CA ALA A 153 20.05 -13.48 -21.93
C ALA A 153 19.77 -13.51 -23.43
N ALA A 154 18.54 -13.69 -23.86
CA ALA A 154 18.23 -13.99 -25.26
C ALA A 154 18.13 -12.77 -26.19
N GLY A 155 18.07 -11.55 -25.61
CA GLY A 155 17.83 -10.34 -26.40
C GLY A 155 16.40 -10.20 -26.92
N TYR A 156 16.19 -9.31 -27.88
CA TYR A 156 14.85 -9.10 -28.47
C TYR A 156 14.24 -10.37 -29.06
N PRO A 157 12.90 -10.50 -29.05
CA PRO A 157 12.25 -11.69 -29.59
C PRO A 157 12.63 -11.86 -31.04
N LYS A 158 13.00 -13.08 -31.36
CA LYS A 158 13.08 -13.49 -32.74
C LYS A 158 11.66 -13.59 -33.31
N GLU A 159 11.53 -13.37 -34.59
CA GLU A 159 10.27 -13.61 -35.30
C GLU A 159 9.73 -15.00 -34.94
N GLY A 160 8.45 -15.08 -34.55
CA GLY A 160 7.84 -16.31 -34.09
C GLY A 160 8.07 -16.67 -32.61
N TYR A 161 8.52 -15.74 -31.78
CA TYR A 161 8.64 -15.97 -30.34
C TYR A 161 7.37 -16.54 -29.73
N GLN A 162 7.51 -17.66 -29.03
CA GLN A 162 6.44 -18.37 -28.35
C GLN A 162 6.62 -18.35 -26.83
N GLY A 163 7.49 -17.46 -26.34
CA GLY A 163 7.78 -17.32 -24.92
C GLY A 163 6.63 -16.75 -24.11
N GLU A 164 6.90 -16.56 -22.85
CA GLU A 164 5.92 -16.06 -21.89
C GLU A 164 6.07 -14.56 -21.78
N TYR A 165 4.95 -13.91 -21.55
CA TYR A 165 4.90 -12.45 -21.43
C TYR A 165 4.95 -12.03 -19.97
N SER A 166 5.43 -10.80 -19.71
CA SER A 166 5.38 -10.23 -18.36
C SER A 166 3.97 -10.22 -17.81
N ILE A 167 3.86 -10.56 -16.53
CA ILE A 167 2.60 -10.56 -15.79
C ILE A 167 2.73 -9.61 -14.62
N PHE A 168 1.70 -8.84 -14.35
CA PHE A 168 1.55 -8.08 -13.12
C PHE A 168 0.49 -8.71 -12.24
N GLU A 169 0.80 -8.87 -10.95
CA GLU A 169 -0.11 -9.38 -9.94
C GLU A 169 -0.21 -8.37 -8.79
N ALA A 170 -1.44 -7.96 -8.46
CA ALA A 170 -1.74 -7.12 -7.34
C ALA A 170 -2.17 -7.95 -6.14
N LEU A 171 -1.55 -7.73 -5.00
CA LEU A 171 -1.71 -8.52 -3.77
C LEU A 171 -1.86 -7.61 -2.56
N LYS A 172 -2.80 -7.96 -1.67
CA LYS A 172 -2.79 -7.43 -0.31
C LYS A 172 -1.62 -7.99 0.49
N LEU A 173 -1.24 -7.30 1.56
CA LEU A 173 -0.18 -7.77 2.47
C LEU A 173 -0.52 -9.07 3.23
N ASP A 174 -1.75 -9.55 3.18
CA ASP A 174 -2.15 -10.87 3.68
C ASP A 174 -2.02 -11.98 2.63
N GLY A 175 -1.60 -11.65 1.41
CA GLY A 175 -1.45 -12.54 0.28
C GLY A 175 -2.75 -12.75 -0.52
N THR A 176 -3.80 -11.98 -0.24
CA THR A 176 -5.01 -12.00 -1.05
C THR A 176 -4.74 -11.35 -2.40
N ARG A 177 -4.97 -12.08 -3.50
CA ARG A 177 -4.87 -11.53 -4.85
C ARG A 177 -6.05 -10.58 -5.10
N LEU A 178 -5.76 -9.36 -5.52
CA LEU A 178 -6.75 -8.40 -6.01
C LEU A 178 -7.07 -8.67 -7.49
N TRP A 179 -6.03 -8.69 -8.30
CA TRP A 179 -6.13 -8.94 -9.75
C TRP A 179 -4.77 -9.33 -10.32
N TRP A 180 -4.74 -9.75 -11.58
CA TRP A 180 -3.53 -9.95 -12.35
C TRP A 180 -3.78 -9.64 -13.83
N VAL A 181 -2.71 -9.29 -14.56
CA VAL A 181 -2.75 -8.93 -15.97
C VAL A 181 -1.59 -9.58 -16.69
N ASN A 182 -1.88 -10.25 -17.80
CA ASN A 182 -0.88 -10.67 -18.77
C ASN A 182 -0.70 -9.55 -19.79
N CYS A 183 0.51 -9.02 -19.91
CA CYS A 183 0.81 -7.87 -20.75
C CYS A 183 0.83 -8.19 -22.26
N GLY A 184 0.82 -9.48 -22.61
CA GLY A 184 0.77 -9.92 -24.00
C GLY A 184 2.09 -9.70 -24.75
N PRO A 185 2.08 -9.96 -26.09
CA PRO A 185 3.29 -10.04 -26.89
C PRO A 185 4.06 -8.73 -27.05
N ASN A 186 3.39 -7.59 -26.86
CA ASN A 186 4.04 -6.29 -27.00
C ASN A 186 4.82 -5.85 -25.74
N MET A 187 4.64 -6.58 -24.66
CA MET A 187 5.33 -6.39 -23.38
C MET A 187 6.06 -7.67 -22.97
N GLY A 188 6.63 -8.36 -23.93
CA GLY A 188 7.52 -9.47 -23.66
C GLY A 188 8.78 -8.97 -22.97
N ASP A 189 9.16 -9.65 -21.90
CA ASP A 189 10.38 -9.30 -21.18
C ASP A 189 11.59 -9.94 -21.85
N PHE A 190 12.18 -9.20 -22.76
CA PHE A 190 13.37 -9.64 -23.48
C PHE A 190 14.64 -9.03 -22.89
N GLN A 191 14.51 -8.01 -22.06
CA GLN A 191 15.60 -7.31 -21.41
C GLN A 191 15.26 -6.87 -19.99
N ASN A 192 14.73 -7.72 -19.23
CA ASN A 192 14.69 -7.81 -17.77
C ASN A 192 14.48 -6.60 -16.88
N ASN A 193 15.00 -5.43 -17.20
CA ASN A 193 15.25 -4.42 -16.18
C ASN A 193 14.67 -3.06 -16.51
N GLU A 194 14.03 -2.90 -17.65
CA GLU A 194 13.69 -1.57 -18.14
C GLU A 194 12.21 -1.18 -17.97
N GLN A 195 11.39 -2.09 -17.46
CA GLN A 195 9.99 -1.80 -17.22
C GLN A 195 9.79 -1.38 -15.77
N ASN A 196 9.95 -0.09 -15.50
CA ASN A 196 9.62 0.47 -14.22
C ASN A 196 8.10 0.36 -13.97
N ILE A 197 7.75 -0.13 -12.78
CA ILE A 197 6.36 -0.18 -12.34
C ILE A 197 6.14 1.01 -11.42
N VAL A 198 5.17 1.84 -11.76
CA VAL A 198 4.70 2.92 -10.91
C VAL A 198 3.19 2.78 -10.78
N ALA A 199 2.73 2.61 -9.55
CA ALA A 199 1.31 2.70 -9.21
C ALA A 199 1.06 3.99 -8.41
N TYR A 200 0.00 4.72 -8.76
CA TYR A 200 -0.39 5.99 -8.12
C TYR A 200 -1.91 6.20 -8.17
#